data_ca629ca66375f91cf9dc3caadc397748
#
_entry.id   ca629ca66375f91cf9dc3caadc397748
#
_cell.length_a   1.000
_cell.length_b   1.000
_cell.length_c   1.000
_cell.angle_alpha   90.00
_cell.angle_beta   90.00
_cell.angle_gamma   90.00
#
_symmetry.space_group_name_H-M   'P 1'
#
loop_
_entity.id
_entity.type
_entity.pdbx_description
1 polymer ?
#
loop_
_entity_poly.entity_id
_entity_poly.type
_entity_poly.pdbx_seq_one_letter_code
_entity_poly.pdbx_strand_id
1 'polypeptide(L)'
;MSTPHNKANVGEIAKLVLMPGDPLRAKKVAETFLTDAVQFNDVRGMNGYTGYYKGNRVSVMGSGMGMPSIGIYSYELFAFYGVEAIIRIGSAGAYDPDLKLFDLVLGSGAYSESSFARIFDGTEDKVILPDATLNEQLRESAKELGYKLEEGVIHSSDQFYYGNDEYSKRAGTLATEVYKARVCEMESFALFTNAKNLGKRAACLVTVSDSIVNHEATTAEERQNSFTRMMEVALGAAKNYQ
;
A
#
# COMPACT_ATOMS: atom_id res chain seq x y z
N MET A 1 -15.77 -10.49 16.61
CA MET A 1 -16.36 -11.58 15.79
C MET A 1 -15.42 -11.73 14.61
N SER A 2 -14.84 -12.90 14.39
CA SER A 2 -13.93 -13.17 13.28
C SER A 2 -14.66 -13.14 11.94
N THR A 3 -13.96 -12.74 10.88
CA THR A 3 -14.46 -12.82 9.50
C THR A 3 -13.95 -14.11 8.83
N PRO A 4 -14.37 -14.46 7.62
CA PRO A 4 -13.82 -15.62 6.89
C PRO A 4 -12.31 -15.50 6.56
N HIS A 5 -11.75 -14.29 6.61
CA HIS A 5 -10.38 -14.02 6.19
C HIS A 5 -9.48 -13.51 7.33
N ASN A 6 -10.07 -13.19 8.50
CA ASN A 6 -9.34 -12.67 9.64
C ASN A 6 -9.90 -13.25 10.95
N LYS A 7 -9.03 -13.90 11.73
CA LYS A 7 -9.41 -14.54 13.01
C LYS A 7 -9.32 -13.62 14.23
N ALA A 8 -8.89 -12.37 14.05
CA ALA A 8 -8.76 -11.42 15.15
C ALA A 8 -10.09 -11.17 15.87
N ASN A 9 -10.01 -10.83 17.15
CA ASN A 9 -11.11 -10.29 17.90
C ASN A 9 -11.14 -8.75 17.79
N VAL A 10 -12.29 -8.16 18.05
CA VAL A 10 -12.43 -6.69 18.13
C VAL A 10 -11.47 -6.17 19.21
N GLY A 11 -10.70 -5.13 18.86
CA GLY A 11 -9.72 -4.53 19.75
C GLY A 11 -8.30 -5.12 19.65
N GLU A 12 -8.10 -6.25 18.99
CA GLU A 12 -6.74 -6.81 18.76
C GLU A 12 -5.98 -6.04 17.67
N ILE A 13 -6.68 -5.43 16.72
CA ILE A 13 -6.07 -4.65 15.62
C ILE A 13 -6.03 -3.17 16.02
N ALA A 14 -4.92 -2.49 15.70
CA ALA A 14 -4.74 -1.07 15.96
C ALA A 14 -5.56 -0.21 14.99
N LYS A 15 -5.76 1.06 15.31
CA LYS A 15 -6.45 2.04 14.45
C LYS A 15 -5.70 2.32 13.15
N LEU A 16 -4.37 2.24 13.16
CA LEU A 16 -3.51 2.32 11.99
C LEU A 16 -3.00 0.92 11.62
N VAL A 17 -3.15 0.55 10.35
CA VAL A 17 -2.62 -0.70 9.80
C VAL A 17 -1.70 -0.40 8.62
N LEU A 18 -0.51 -0.98 8.63
CA LEU A 18 0.38 -1.01 7.47
C LEU A 18 0.11 -2.27 6.65
N MET A 19 -0.07 -2.14 5.33
CA MET A 19 -0.40 -3.27 4.48
C MET A 19 0.63 -3.48 3.36
N PRO A 20 1.66 -4.32 3.56
CA PRO A 20 2.46 -4.86 2.47
C PRO A 20 1.65 -5.89 1.67
N GLY A 21 1.96 -6.05 0.38
CA GLY A 21 1.39 -7.15 -0.42
C GLY A 21 1.84 -8.52 0.10
N ASP A 22 3.11 -8.63 0.46
CA ASP A 22 3.75 -9.86 0.94
C ASP A 22 3.52 -10.07 2.45
N PRO A 23 2.87 -11.17 2.88
CA PRO A 23 2.67 -11.49 4.29
C PRO A 23 3.98 -11.76 5.05
N LEU A 24 5.06 -12.16 4.39
CA LEU A 24 6.38 -12.29 5.02
C LEU A 24 6.99 -10.93 5.31
N ARG A 25 6.71 -9.92 4.49
CA ARG A 25 7.09 -8.54 4.80
C ARG A 25 6.33 -8.01 6.01
N ALA A 26 5.05 -8.37 6.16
CA ALA A 26 4.31 -8.03 7.39
C ALA A 26 4.97 -8.63 8.63
N LYS A 27 5.37 -9.90 8.58
CA LYS A 27 6.13 -10.57 9.64
C LYS A 27 7.45 -9.84 9.92
N LYS A 28 8.21 -9.51 8.88
CA LYS A 28 9.49 -8.80 9.00
C LYS A 28 9.32 -7.43 9.67
N VAL A 29 8.32 -6.64 9.29
CA VAL A 29 8.03 -5.34 9.95
C VAL A 29 7.77 -5.57 11.43
N ALA A 30 6.97 -6.55 11.79
CA ALA A 30 6.67 -6.87 13.18
C ALA A 30 7.92 -7.26 13.97
N GLU A 31 8.72 -8.16 13.44
CA GLU A 31 9.93 -8.67 14.13
C GLU A 31 11.06 -7.64 14.20
N THR A 32 11.14 -6.71 13.24
CA THR A 32 12.24 -5.74 13.16
C THR A 32 11.95 -4.45 13.93
N PHE A 33 10.71 -3.97 13.89
CA PHE A 33 10.38 -2.61 14.33
C PHE A 33 9.42 -2.55 15.52
N LEU A 34 8.62 -3.61 15.77
CA LEU A 34 7.61 -3.54 16.82
C LEU A 34 8.09 -4.20 18.11
N THR A 35 7.83 -3.56 19.25
CA THR A 35 7.92 -4.19 20.56
C THR A 35 6.58 -4.83 20.91
N ASP A 36 6.63 -5.91 21.70
CA ASP A 36 5.46 -6.66 22.17
C ASP A 36 4.52 -7.10 21.03
N ALA A 37 5.10 -7.48 19.89
CA ALA A 37 4.36 -7.87 18.71
C ALA A 37 3.63 -9.21 18.93
N VAL A 38 2.31 -9.18 18.74
CA VAL A 38 1.44 -10.36 18.85
C VAL A 38 0.78 -10.63 17.50
N GLN A 39 0.85 -11.87 17.05
CA GLN A 39 0.19 -12.30 15.80
C GLN A 39 -1.31 -12.46 16.04
N PHE A 40 -2.13 -11.68 15.35
CA PHE A 40 -3.59 -11.78 15.42
C PHE A 40 -4.21 -12.57 14.25
N ASN A 41 -3.50 -12.71 13.12
CA ASN A 41 -3.99 -13.44 11.95
C ASN A 41 -2.91 -14.24 11.26
N ASP A 42 -3.31 -15.43 10.76
CA ASP A 42 -2.55 -16.30 9.87
C ASP A 42 -3.47 -17.03 8.86
N VAL A 43 -4.75 -16.70 8.87
CA VAL A 43 -5.75 -17.28 7.97
C VAL A 43 -5.32 -17.06 6.53
N ARG A 44 -5.31 -18.14 5.73
CA ARG A 44 -4.85 -18.15 4.33
C ARG A 44 -3.38 -17.71 4.16
N GLY A 45 -2.55 -17.81 5.21
CA GLY A 45 -1.18 -17.33 5.20
C GLY A 45 -1.04 -15.80 5.27
N MET A 46 -2.15 -15.08 5.45
CA MET A 46 -2.15 -13.63 5.52
C MET A 46 -1.78 -13.17 6.93
N ASN A 47 -0.46 -13.17 7.20
CA ASN A 47 0.06 -12.82 8.51
C ASN A 47 -0.30 -11.39 8.91
N GLY A 48 -0.82 -11.25 10.14
CA GLY A 48 -1.13 -9.96 10.75
C GLY A 48 -0.61 -9.90 12.19
N TYR A 49 -0.01 -8.77 12.56
CA TYR A 49 0.61 -8.53 13.87
C TYR A 49 0.21 -7.17 14.41
N THR A 50 0.03 -7.07 15.73
CA THR A 50 -0.13 -5.80 16.45
C THR A 50 0.99 -5.68 17.47
N GLY A 51 1.59 -4.52 17.58
CA GLY A 51 2.63 -4.19 18.55
C GLY A 51 2.78 -2.69 18.73
N TYR A 52 3.94 -2.26 19.21
CA TYR A 52 4.20 -0.85 19.46
C TYR A 52 5.45 -0.38 18.73
N TYR A 53 5.35 0.75 18.03
CA TYR A 53 6.49 1.46 17.46
C TYR A 53 6.71 2.77 18.21
N LYS A 54 7.85 2.90 18.89
CA LYS A 54 8.16 4.07 19.75
C LYS A 54 7.02 4.42 20.71
N GLY A 55 6.42 3.39 21.33
CA GLY A 55 5.32 3.53 22.28
C GLY A 55 3.92 3.72 21.66
N ASN A 56 3.79 3.84 20.33
CA ASN A 56 2.52 3.99 19.64
C ASN A 56 2.04 2.64 19.09
N ARG A 57 0.77 2.32 19.34
CA ARG A 57 0.17 1.07 18.90
C ARG A 57 -0.06 1.08 17.39
N VAL A 58 0.39 0.04 16.70
CA VAL A 58 0.26 -0.10 15.25
C VAL A 58 0.08 -1.58 14.88
N SER A 59 -0.63 -1.84 13.79
CA SER A 59 -0.73 -3.18 13.21
C SER A 59 -0.07 -3.23 11.85
N VAL A 60 0.37 -4.41 11.46
CA VAL A 60 0.83 -4.71 10.12
C VAL A 60 0.20 -6.02 9.66
N MET A 61 -0.34 -6.05 8.43
CA MET A 61 -0.99 -7.24 7.88
C MET A 61 -0.77 -7.31 6.37
N GLY A 62 -0.47 -8.50 5.86
CA GLY A 62 -0.39 -8.74 4.42
C GLY A 62 -1.71 -8.46 3.70
N SER A 63 -1.64 -7.92 2.49
CA SER A 63 -2.82 -7.70 1.65
C SER A 63 -3.01 -8.74 0.54
N GLY A 64 -1.96 -9.54 0.24
CA GLY A 64 -1.86 -10.26 -1.01
C GLY A 64 -1.63 -9.33 -2.19
N MET A 65 -1.69 -9.86 -3.40
CA MET A 65 -1.50 -9.13 -4.65
C MET A 65 -2.84 -8.89 -5.34
N GLY A 66 -2.96 -7.71 -5.93
CA GLY A 66 -4.08 -7.31 -6.76
C GLY A 66 -5.28 -6.74 -6.00
N MET A 67 -6.07 -5.95 -6.72
CA MET A 67 -7.22 -5.22 -6.17
C MET A 67 -8.26 -6.12 -5.51
N PRO A 68 -8.62 -7.32 -6.03
CA PRO A 68 -9.57 -8.20 -5.34
C PRO A 68 -9.08 -8.64 -3.95
N SER A 69 -7.78 -8.89 -3.80
CA SER A 69 -7.21 -9.33 -2.53
C SER A 69 -7.24 -8.21 -1.49
N ILE A 70 -6.58 -7.08 -1.76
CA ILE A 70 -6.59 -5.93 -0.83
C ILE A 70 -8.02 -5.41 -0.61
N GLY A 71 -8.88 -5.51 -1.62
CA GLY A 71 -10.29 -5.14 -1.54
C GLY A 71 -11.02 -5.88 -0.41
N ILE A 72 -10.79 -7.19 -0.27
CA ILE A 72 -11.36 -7.99 0.82
C ILE A 72 -10.76 -7.56 2.17
N TYR A 73 -9.44 -7.61 2.30
CA TYR A 73 -8.78 -7.40 3.60
C TYR A 73 -8.96 -5.98 4.12
N SER A 74 -8.81 -4.96 3.27
CA SER A 74 -9.00 -3.57 3.69
C SER A 74 -10.45 -3.26 4.05
N TYR A 75 -11.41 -3.83 3.32
CA TYR A 75 -12.82 -3.68 3.66
C TYR A 75 -13.13 -4.25 5.05
N GLU A 76 -12.70 -5.48 5.34
CA GLU A 76 -12.92 -6.11 6.63
C GLU A 76 -12.27 -5.31 7.77
N LEU A 77 -11.03 -4.85 7.59
CA LEU A 77 -10.32 -4.06 8.58
C LEU A 77 -11.07 -2.75 8.90
N PHE A 78 -11.53 -2.04 7.89
CA PHE A 78 -12.29 -0.81 8.08
C PHE A 78 -13.68 -1.02 8.65
N ALA A 79 -14.43 -1.99 8.12
CA ALA A 79 -15.84 -2.18 8.45
C ALA A 79 -16.06 -2.90 9.78
N PHE A 80 -15.18 -3.86 10.15
CA PHE A 80 -15.46 -4.76 11.26
C PHE A 80 -14.48 -4.69 12.42
N TYR A 81 -13.27 -4.14 12.22
CA TYR A 81 -12.22 -4.15 13.24
C TYR A 81 -11.86 -2.77 13.80
N GLY A 82 -12.60 -1.73 13.40
CA GLY A 82 -12.42 -0.38 13.93
C GLY A 82 -11.15 0.32 13.42
N VAL A 83 -10.55 -0.17 12.33
CA VAL A 83 -9.41 0.48 11.70
C VAL A 83 -9.83 1.84 11.15
N GLU A 84 -9.04 2.87 11.41
CA GLU A 84 -9.30 4.25 10.98
C GLU A 84 -8.47 4.63 9.76
N ALA A 85 -7.26 4.07 9.64
CA ALA A 85 -6.35 4.36 8.55
C ALA A 85 -5.56 3.13 8.10
N ILE A 86 -5.32 3.01 6.79
CA ILE A 86 -4.46 2.00 6.20
C ILE A 86 -3.41 2.69 5.32
N ILE A 87 -2.14 2.37 5.54
CA ILE A 87 -1.03 2.73 4.66
C ILE A 87 -0.57 1.49 3.92
N ARG A 88 -0.78 1.45 2.61
CA ARG A 88 -0.12 0.45 1.79
C ARG A 88 1.37 0.74 1.72
N ILE A 89 2.19 -0.28 2.00
CA ILE A 89 3.64 -0.25 1.90
C ILE A 89 4.10 -1.29 0.88
N GLY A 90 4.34 -0.87 -0.36
CA GLY A 90 4.53 -1.76 -1.49
C GLY A 90 5.83 -1.57 -2.26
N SER A 91 6.03 -2.42 -3.25
CA SER A 91 6.98 -2.22 -4.34
C SER A 91 6.25 -1.70 -5.57
N ALA A 92 6.94 -0.96 -6.43
CA ALA A 92 6.39 -0.45 -7.66
C ALA A 92 7.43 -0.42 -8.79
N GLY A 93 6.97 -0.64 -10.01
CA GLY A 93 7.76 -0.40 -11.22
C GLY A 93 7.70 1.08 -11.61
N ALA A 94 8.86 1.68 -11.94
CA ALA A 94 8.92 3.06 -12.37
C ALA A 94 8.66 3.20 -13.88
N TYR A 95 7.73 4.10 -14.24
CA TYR A 95 7.55 4.64 -15.59
C TYR A 95 8.43 5.87 -15.84
N ASP A 96 8.69 6.62 -14.77
CA ASP A 96 9.45 7.86 -14.82
C ASP A 96 10.95 7.54 -14.84
N PRO A 97 11.71 7.96 -15.89
CA PRO A 97 13.14 7.68 -16.01
C PRO A 97 14.00 8.37 -14.95
N ASP A 98 13.49 9.41 -14.29
CA ASP A 98 14.21 10.13 -13.24
C ASP A 98 14.17 9.41 -11.90
N LEU A 99 13.23 8.47 -11.71
CA LEU A 99 13.14 7.63 -10.52
C LEU A 99 14.19 6.51 -10.56
N LYS A 100 14.87 6.31 -9.44
CA LYS A 100 15.90 5.28 -9.29
C LYS A 100 15.41 4.15 -8.39
N LEU A 101 16.05 2.98 -8.51
CA LEU A 101 15.81 1.88 -7.58
C LEU A 101 15.97 2.37 -6.14
N PHE A 102 15.06 1.91 -5.28
CA PHE A 102 14.93 2.28 -3.86
C PHE A 102 14.43 3.70 -3.57
N ASP A 103 14.08 4.51 -4.56
CA ASP A 103 13.37 5.76 -4.30
C ASP A 103 12.00 5.49 -3.67
N LEU A 104 11.61 6.36 -2.74
CA LEU A 104 10.30 6.33 -2.10
C LEU A 104 9.34 7.22 -2.87
N VAL A 105 8.18 6.68 -3.20
CA VAL A 105 7.12 7.42 -3.91
C VAL A 105 5.83 7.38 -3.09
N LEU A 106 5.32 8.56 -2.72
CA LEU A 106 4.02 8.76 -2.11
C LEU A 106 2.96 8.99 -3.19
N GLY A 107 1.89 8.21 -3.16
CA GLY A 107 0.79 8.35 -4.11
C GLY A 107 0.00 9.64 -3.90
N SER A 108 -0.02 10.50 -4.91
CA SER A 108 -0.90 11.67 -4.96
C SER A 108 -2.30 11.35 -5.50
N GLY A 109 -2.46 10.18 -6.12
CA GLY A 109 -3.69 9.60 -6.64
C GLY A 109 -3.41 8.19 -7.15
N ALA A 110 -4.44 7.37 -7.25
CA ALA A 110 -4.37 6.07 -7.90
C ALA A 110 -5.22 6.07 -9.16
N TYR A 111 -4.58 5.93 -10.32
CA TYR A 111 -5.24 5.70 -11.61
C TYR A 111 -5.46 4.22 -11.83
N SER A 112 -6.59 3.83 -12.42
CA SER A 112 -6.82 2.46 -12.88
C SER A 112 -7.83 2.39 -14.03
N GLU A 113 -7.61 1.44 -14.94
CA GLU A 113 -8.58 0.96 -15.92
C GLU A 113 -9.57 -0.07 -15.35
N SER A 114 -9.33 -0.54 -14.13
CA SER A 114 -10.15 -1.56 -13.47
C SER A 114 -11.61 -1.17 -13.35
N SER A 115 -12.47 -2.17 -13.36
CA SER A 115 -13.89 -2.01 -13.04
C SER A 115 -14.19 -2.04 -11.53
N PHE A 116 -13.15 -2.12 -10.66
CA PHE A 116 -13.33 -2.32 -9.22
C PHE A 116 -14.29 -1.29 -8.60
N ALA A 117 -13.98 0.02 -8.74
CA ALA A 117 -14.81 1.07 -8.16
C ALA A 117 -16.21 1.13 -8.80
N ARG A 118 -16.29 0.98 -10.12
CA ARG A 118 -17.56 0.99 -10.84
C ARG A 118 -18.51 -0.13 -10.39
N ILE A 119 -17.97 -1.33 -10.13
CA ILE A 119 -18.80 -2.46 -9.63
C ILE A 119 -19.11 -2.26 -8.15
N PHE A 120 -18.21 -1.66 -7.38
CA PHE A 120 -18.36 -1.49 -5.93
C PHE A 120 -19.42 -0.44 -5.57
N ASP A 121 -19.38 0.75 -6.19
CA ASP A 121 -20.24 1.88 -5.84
C ASP A 121 -20.78 2.69 -7.02
N GLY A 122 -20.54 2.26 -8.26
CA GLY A 122 -20.93 2.99 -9.47
C GLY A 122 -19.98 4.11 -9.87
N THR A 123 -18.87 4.32 -9.19
CA THR A 123 -17.88 5.37 -9.51
C THR A 123 -17.26 5.12 -10.90
N GLU A 124 -17.34 6.14 -11.78
CA GLU A 124 -16.69 6.14 -13.10
C GLU A 124 -15.33 6.87 -13.09
N ASP A 125 -14.96 7.47 -11.97
CA ASP A 125 -13.68 8.15 -11.81
C ASP A 125 -12.52 7.18 -12.05
N LYS A 126 -11.60 7.59 -12.92
CA LYS A 126 -10.40 6.81 -13.24
C LYS A 126 -9.23 7.08 -12.29
N VAL A 127 -9.32 8.12 -11.49
CA VAL A 127 -8.34 8.46 -10.45
C VAL A 127 -9.06 8.65 -9.13
N ILE A 128 -8.63 7.92 -8.11
CA ILE A 128 -9.13 8.08 -6.74
C ILE A 128 -7.99 8.64 -5.88
N LEU A 129 -8.34 9.64 -5.06
CA LEU A 129 -7.36 10.35 -4.24
C LEU A 129 -7.12 9.64 -2.90
N PRO A 130 -5.89 9.69 -2.35
CA PRO A 130 -5.60 9.30 -0.99
C PRO A 130 -6.16 10.32 0.02
N ASP A 131 -6.12 9.98 1.30
CA ASP A 131 -6.39 10.93 2.37
C ASP A 131 -5.27 11.97 2.49
N ALA A 132 -5.62 13.26 2.38
CA ALA A 132 -4.65 14.36 2.39
C ALA A 132 -3.94 14.49 3.74
N THR A 133 -4.64 14.26 4.85
CA THR A 133 -4.06 14.34 6.20
C THR A 133 -3.06 13.22 6.42
N LEU A 134 -3.40 11.99 6.00
CA LEU A 134 -2.49 10.86 6.12
C LEU A 134 -1.24 11.04 5.24
N ASN A 135 -1.40 11.59 4.03
CA ASN A 135 -0.25 11.92 3.18
C ASN A 135 0.65 12.98 3.84
N GLU A 136 0.08 14.01 4.50
CA GLU A 136 0.89 15.00 5.22
C GLU A 136 1.67 14.37 6.37
N GLN A 137 1.05 13.48 7.14
CA GLN A 137 1.74 12.74 8.20
C GLN A 137 2.93 11.92 7.66
N LEU A 138 2.81 11.36 6.47
CA LEU A 138 3.91 10.62 5.81
C LEU A 138 5.02 11.57 5.33
N ARG A 139 4.69 12.77 4.81
CA ARG A 139 5.69 13.80 4.47
C ARG A 139 6.47 14.27 5.70
N GLU A 140 5.76 14.55 6.79
CA GLU A 140 6.38 14.92 8.06
C GLU A 140 7.31 13.81 8.56
N SER A 141 6.86 12.56 8.55
CA SER A 141 7.68 11.42 8.96
C SER A 141 8.93 11.26 8.11
N ALA A 142 8.82 11.36 6.78
CA ALA A 142 9.97 11.30 5.89
C ALA A 142 10.97 12.43 6.15
N LYS A 143 10.47 13.65 6.38
CA LYS A 143 11.29 14.82 6.73
C LYS A 143 12.01 14.64 8.05
N GLU A 144 11.35 14.15 9.10
CA GLU A 144 11.93 13.86 10.40
C GLU A 144 13.08 12.83 10.31
N LEU A 145 12.92 11.85 9.40
CA LEU A 145 13.93 10.81 9.16
C LEU A 145 15.03 11.22 8.18
N GLY A 146 14.90 12.38 7.53
CA GLY A 146 15.85 12.86 6.53
C GLY A 146 15.77 12.08 5.21
N TYR A 147 14.64 11.43 4.91
CA TYR A 147 14.47 10.68 3.67
C TYR A 147 13.80 11.54 2.59
N LYS A 148 14.36 11.47 1.37
CA LYS A 148 13.73 12.06 0.19
C LYS A 148 12.46 11.30 -0.13
N LEU A 149 11.38 12.02 -0.39
CA LEU A 149 10.08 11.48 -0.77
C LEU A 149 9.68 12.09 -2.11
N GLU A 150 9.57 11.25 -3.12
CA GLU A 150 8.97 11.64 -4.41
C GLU A 150 7.46 11.51 -4.31
N GLU A 151 6.73 12.22 -5.17
CA GLU A 151 5.27 12.14 -5.22
C GLU A 151 4.78 12.01 -6.65
N GLY A 152 3.67 11.29 -6.83
CA GLY A 152 3.06 11.17 -8.15
C GLY A 152 1.82 10.28 -8.16
N VAL A 153 1.12 10.31 -9.28
CA VAL A 153 0.03 9.37 -9.53
C VAL A 153 0.61 7.97 -9.68
N ILE A 154 -0.07 7.01 -9.07
CA ILE A 154 0.24 5.58 -9.16
C ILE A 154 -0.71 4.93 -10.15
N HIS A 155 -0.22 4.19 -11.12
CA HIS A 155 -1.03 3.29 -11.93
C HIS A 155 -1.26 2.00 -11.16
N SER A 156 -2.50 1.75 -10.74
CA SER A 156 -2.91 0.52 -10.07
C SER A 156 -3.52 -0.43 -11.12
N SER A 157 -2.73 -1.38 -11.60
CA SER A 157 -3.10 -2.26 -12.72
C SER A 157 -3.72 -3.58 -12.26
N ASP A 158 -4.69 -4.09 -13.01
CA ASP A 158 -5.19 -5.47 -12.82
C ASP A 158 -4.23 -6.52 -13.39
N GLN A 159 -3.27 -6.11 -14.24
CA GLN A 159 -2.38 -7.01 -14.97
C GLN A 159 -0.92 -6.75 -14.65
N PHE A 160 -0.18 -7.82 -14.31
CA PHE A 160 1.27 -7.80 -14.26
C PHE A 160 1.89 -8.26 -15.59
N TYR A 161 1.28 -9.28 -16.21
CA TYR A 161 1.67 -9.80 -17.52
C TYR A 161 0.60 -9.49 -18.55
N TYR A 162 1.02 -9.04 -19.72
CA TYR A 162 0.13 -8.73 -20.84
C TYR A 162 0.25 -9.82 -21.93
N GLY A 163 -0.83 -10.00 -22.69
CA GLY A 163 -0.85 -11.00 -23.78
C GLY A 163 0.10 -10.70 -24.92
N ASN A 164 0.50 -9.45 -25.11
CA ASN A 164 1.55 -9.00 -26.03
C ASN A 164 2.04 -7.59 -25.68
N ASP A 165 3.13 -7.18 -26.35
CA ASP A 165 3.78 -5.88 -26.12
C ASP A 165 2.89 -4.68 -26.49
N GLU A 166 1.97 -4.82 -27.45
CA GLU A 166 1.08 -3.74 -27.87
C GLU A 166 0.13 -3.36 -26.74
N TYR A 167 -0.49 -4.34 -26.08
CA TYR A 167 -1.37 -4.08 -24.93
C TYR A 167 -0.61 -3.50 -23.75
N SER A 168 0.59 -3.99 -23.48
CA SER A 168 1.47 -3.45 -22.43
C SER A 168 1.81 -1.97 -22.70
N LYS A 169 2.27 -1.66 -23.91
CA LYS A 169 2.58 -0.28 -24.32
C LYS A 169 1.37 0.63 -24.24
N ARG A 170 0.19 0.18 -24.71
CA ARG A 170 -1.05 0.96 -24.66
C ARG A 170 -1.45 1.30 -23.22
N ALA A 171 -1.39 0.35 -22.31
CA ALA A 171 -1.68 0.59 -20.90
C ALA A 171 -0.68 1.58 -20.28
N GLY A 172 0.61 1.37 -20.51
CA GLY A 172 1.67 2.28 -20.05
C GLY A 172 1.52 3.70 -20.61
N THR A 173 1.28 3.85 -21.93
CA THR A 173 1.07 5.15 -22.57
C THR A 173 -0.15 5.88 -21.98
N LEU A 174 -1.26 5.18 -21.79
CA LEU A 174 -2.46 5.76 -21.20
C LEU A 174 -2.18 6.25 -19.77
N ALA A 175 -1.52 5.43 -18.97
CA ALA A 175 -1.17 5.76 -17.58
C ALA A 175 -0.23 6.99 -17.51
N THR A 176 0.81 7.03 -18.35
CA THR A 176 1.84 8.07 -18.28
C THR A 176 1.45 9.37 -18.98
N GLU A 177 0.89 9.30 -20.20
CA GLU A 177 0.62 10.49 -20.99
C GLU A 177 -0.68 11.19 -20.58
N VAL A 178 -1.72 10.43 -20.24
CA VAL A 178 -3.02 10.99 -19.85
C VAL A 178 -3.09 11.24 -18.35
N TYR A 179 -2.79 10.20 -17.55
CA TYR A 179 -2.97 10.26 -16.09
C TYR A 179 -1.70 10.64 -15.32
N LYS A 180 -0.57 10.84 -16.02
CA LYS A 180 0.71 11.29 -15.44
C LYS A 180 1.23 10.37 -14.34
N ALA A 181 0.96 9.06 -14.47
CA ALA A 181 1.48 8.08 -13.53
C ALA A 181 3.00 7.99 -13.62
N ARG A 182 3.65 8.02 -12.46
CA ARG A 182 5.11 7.90 -12.34
C ARG A 182 5.55 6.47 -12.04
N VAL A 183 4.70 5.69 -11.38
CA VAL A 183 4.96 4.30 -10.99
C VAL A 183 3.71 3.44 -11.19
N CYS A 184 3.89 2.11 -11.22
CA CYS A 184 2.79 1.16 -11.25
C CYS A 184 2.90 0.12 -10.13
N GLU A 185 1.73 -0.28 -9.63
CA GLU A 185 1.51 -1.37 -8.68
C GLU A 185 0.10 -1.95 -8.90
N MET A 186 -0.50 -2.68 -7.96
CA MET A 186 -1.72 -3.43 -8.25
C MET A 186 -2.83 -3.30 -7.19
N GLU A 187 -2.75 -2.38 -6.20
CA GLU A 187 -3.64 -2.41 -5.03
C GLU A 187 -4.22 -1.06 -4.62
N SER A 188 -3.51 0.06 -4.85
CA SER A 188 -3.85 1.36 -4.28
C SER A 188 -5.23 1.87 -4.69
N PHE A 189 -5.67 1.62 -5.92
CA PHE A 189 -6.99 2.04 -6.40
C PHE A 189 -8.13 1.41 -5.59
N ALA A 190 -8.06 0.09 -5.33
CA ALA A 190 -9.06 -0.60 -4.52
C ALA A 190 -9.04 -0.17 -3.05
N LEU A 191 -7.85 0.03 -2.49
CA LEU A 191 -7.70 0.53 -1.12
C LEU A 191 -8.35 1.91 -0.95
N PHE A 192 -8.07 2.84 -1.88
CA PHE A 192 -8.64 4.19 -1.83
C PHE A 192 -10.15 4.18 -2.06
N THR A 193 -10.64 3.29 -2.94
CA THR A 193 -12.09 3.08 -3.14
C THR A 193 -12.76 2.68 -1.82
N ASN A 194 -12.25 1.66 -1.15
CA ASN A 194 -12.81 1.20 0.12
C ASN A 194 -12.76 2.29 1.20
N ALA A 195 -11.64 2.99 1.33
CA ALA A 195 -11.50 4.06 2.32
C ALA A 195 -12.49 5.19 2.08
N LYS A 196 -12.60 5.69 0.83
CA LYS A 196 -13.56 6.72 0.42
C LYS A 196 -14.99 6.33 0.80
N ASN A 197 -15.41 5.13 0.46
CA ASN A 197 -16.77 4.66 0.67
C ASN A 197 -17.12 4.41 2.14
N LEU A 198 -16.15 4.02 2.95
CA LEU A 198 -16.34 3.73 4.37
C LEU A 198 -16.01 4.92 5.28
N GLY A 199 -15.70 6.10 4.72
CA GLY A 199 -15.33 7.30 5.48
C GLY A 199 -14.05 7.11 6.30
N LYS A 200 -13.08 6.36 5.73
CA LYS A 200 -11.81 6.01 6.35
C LYS A 200 -10.65 6.67 5.60
N ARG A 201 -9.44 6.51 6.12
CA ARG A 201 -8.24 7.12 5.56
C ARG A 201 -7.35 6.07 4.91
N ALA A 202 -6.81 6.37 3.73
CA ALA A 202 -5.85 5.52 3.07
C ALA A 202 -4.75 6.32 2.39
N ALA A 203 -3.55 5.76 2.39
CA ALA A 203 -2.39 6.26 1.65
C ALA A 203 -1.65 5.08 1.01
N CYS A 204 -0.83 5.39 0.01
CA CYS A 204 0.05 4.42 -0.63
C CYS A 204 1.47 5.00 -0.69
N LEU A 205 2.39 4.33 -0.03
CA LEU A 205 3.82 4.59 -0.06
C LEU A 205 4.51 3.39 -0.67
N VAL A 206 5.27 3.60 -1.73
CA VAL A 206 5.96 2.51 -2.43
C VAL A 206 7.45 2.77 -2.54
N THR A 207 8.22 1.69 -2.63
CA THR A 207 9.62 1.73 -3.01
C THR A 207 9.75 1.27 -4.46
N VAL A 208 10.49 2.01 -5.27
CA VAL A 208 10.82 1.63 -6.64
C VAL A 208 11.66 0.35 -6.61
N SER A 209 11.11 -0.74 -7.12
CA SER A 209 11.75 -2.06 -7.17
C SER A 209 12.33 -2.39 -8.54
N ASP A 210 11.81 -1.76 -9.57
CA ASP A 210 12.23 -1.94 -10.95
C ASP A 210 11.93 -0.68 -11.78
N SER A 211 12.68 -0.47 -12.84
CA SER A 211 12.44 0.58 -13.83
C SER A 211 12.05 -0.05 -15.14
N ILE A 212 10.82 0.20 -15.57
CA ILE A 212 10.28 -0.31 -16.84
C ILE A 212 10.99 0.37 -18.01
N VAL A 213 11.42 1.61 -17.83
CA VAL A 213 12.07 2.43 -18.87
C VAL A 213 13.55 2.12 -18.97
N ASN A 214 14.24 1.98 -17.83
CA ASN A 214 15.69 1.76 -17.78
C ASN A 214 16.06 0.27 -17.78
N HIS A 215 15.06 -0.63 -17.71
CA HIS A 215 15.26 -2.09 -17.65
C HIS A 215 16.15 -2.55 -16.47
N GLU A 216 16.01 -1.89 -15.33
CA GLU A 216 16.68 -2.22 -14.08
C GLU A 216 15.69 -2.88 -13.12
N ALA A 217 16.15 -3.82 -12.29
CA ALA A 217 15.32 -4.47 -11.30
C ALA A 217 16.13 -4.88 -10.06
N THR A 218 15.49 -4.79 -8.90
CA THR A 218 15.99 -5.37 -7.66
C THR A 218 15.78 -6.89 -7.65
N THR A 219 16.65 -7.60 -6.92
CA THR A 219 16.50 -9.04 -6.67
C THR A 219 15.31 -9.31 -5.73
N ALA A 220 14.84 -10.57 -5.69
CA ALA A 220 13.80 -11.00 -4.77
C ALA A 220 14.22 -10.79 -3.30
N GLU A 221 15.50 -11.03 -2.99
CA GLU A 221 16.07 -10.83 -1.65
C GLU A 221 16.08 -9.35 -1.27
N GLU A 222 16.47 -8.45 -2.17
CA GLU A 222 16.42 -7.01 -1.93
C GLU A 222 14.99 -6.51 -1.73
N ARG A 223 14.01 -7.01 -2.50
CA ARG A 223 12.58 -6.68 -2.31
C ARG A 223 12.08 -7.10 -0.92
N GLN A 224 12.55 -8.22 -0.41
CA GLN A 224 12.17 -8.70 0.92
C GLN A 224 12.88 -7.93 2.03
N ASN A 225 14.15 -7.56 1.84
CA ASN A 225 15.05 -7.15 2.91
C ASN A 225 15.38 -5.65 2.95
N SER A 226 15.24 -4.91 1.86
CA SER A 226 15.88 -3.59 1.73
C SER A 226 14.93 -2.39 1.76
N PHE A 227 13.62 -2.60 1.92
CA PHE A 227 12.64 -1.50 1.92
C PHE A 227 12.40 -0.90 3.32
N THR A 228 13.43 -0.88 4.16
CA THR A 228 13.36 -0.42 5.55
C THR A 228 12.97 1.05 5.67
N ARG A 229 13.50 1.93 4.80
CA ARG A 229 13.16 3.36 4.80
C ARG A 229 11.66 3.60 4.63
N MET A 230 11.01 2.88 3.71
CA MET A 230 9.57 2.94 3.51
C MET A 230 8.81 2.51 4.78
N MET A 231 9.26 1.44 5.43
CA MET A 231 8.64 0.93 6.65
C MET A 231 8.75 1.94 7.79
N GLU A 232 9.92 2.56 7.97
CA GLU A 232 10.16 3.58 9.01
C GLU A 232 9.29 4.83 8.78
N VAL A 233 9.18 5.31 7.53
CA VAL A 233 8.31 6.44 7.18
C VAL A 233 6.85 6.12 7.51
N ALA A 234 6.37 4.96 7.10
CA ALA A 234 4.99 4.55 7.38
C ALA A 234 4.71 4.35 8.88
N LEU A 235 5.65 3.75 9.61
CA LEU A 235 5.56 3.58 11.06
C LEU A 235 5.56 4.91 11.82
N GLY A 236 6.25 5.94 11.30
CA GLY A 236 6.27 7.27 11.90
C GLY A 236 4.89 7.93 12.00
N ALA A 237 3.94 7.55 11.14
CA ALA A 237 2.56 8.02 11.22
C ALA A 237 1.80 7.47 12.45
N ALA A 238 2.28 6.40 13.10
CA ALA A 238 1.60 5.76 14.23
C ALA A 238 1.38 6.70 15.43
N LYS A 239 2.23 7.72 15.58
CA LYS A 239 2.08 8.76 16.64
C LYS A 239 0.73 9.49 16.61
N ASN A 240 0.03 9.47 15.50
CA ASN A 240 -1.25 10.16 15.29
C ASN A 240 -2.49 9.27 15.55
N TYR A 241 -2.29 7.98 15.92
CA TYR A 241 -3.36 6.97 16.03
C TYR A 241 -3.31 6.25 17.39
N GLN A 242 -3.58 6.96 18.47
CA GLN A 242 -3.61 6.41 19.83
C GLN A 242 -5.03 6.06 20.31
#